data_9afec3883f8dc31361126aed3fdd67bd
#
_entry.id   9afec3883f8dc31361126aed3fdd67bd
#
_cell.length_a   1.000
_cell.length_b   1.000
_cell.length_c   1.000
_cell.angle_alpha   90.00
_cell.angle_beta   90.00
_cell.angle_gamma   90.00
#
_symmetry.space_group_name_H-M   'P 1'
#
loop_
_entity.id
_entity.type
_entity.pdbx_description
1 polymer ?
#
loop_
_entity_poly.entity_id
_entity_poly.type
_entity_poly.pdbx_seq_one_letter_code
_entity_poly.pdbx_strand_id
1 'polypeptide(L)'
;YRGVVGSVPEGVARVDVAQARALWRAGAIFIDVNPAPGAQRDAKNGRWALAELHSSIPRAHWFAESGRGAIQRDVERAFVVGVRRLAARHPNRPIIVFCQADCWMSWNAALRLHRAGLPDIRWFADGLDGWKDAGWGVKPVVPER
;
A
#
# COMPACT_ATOMS: atom_id res chain seq x y z
N TYR A 1 0.23 -15.21 -2.41
CA TYR A 1 -0.08 -14.09 -1.50
C TYR A 1 -1.57 -13.89 -1.23
N ARG A 2 -2.41 -14.52 -2.03
CA ARG A 2 -3.86 -14.47 -1.83
C ARG A 2 -4.26 -15.46 -0.74
N GLY A 3 -5.16 -15.03 0.13
CA GLY A 3 -5.69 -15.86 1.20
C GLY A 3 -6.40 -15.03 2.26
N VAL A 4 -7.39 -15.60 2.92
CA VAL A 4 -8.13 -14.92 3.98
C VAL A 4 -7.20 -14.65 5.16
N VAL A 5 -7.16 -13.42 5.61
CA VAL A 5 -6.35 -13.00 6.75
C VAL A 5 -7.27 -12.76 7.94
N GLY A 6 -7.20 -13.65 8.93
CA GLY A 6 -8.09 -13.64 10.09
C GLY A 6 -7.68 -12.72 11.24
N SER A 7 -6.56 -12.02 11.14
CA SER A 7 -6.04 -11.16 12.21
C SER A 7 -5.60 -9.80 11.69
N VAL A 8 -5.45 -8.85 12.62
CA VAL A 8 -4.90 -7.52 12.31
C VAL A 8 -3.42 -7.51 12.73
N PRO A 9 -2.52 -6.85 11.95
CA PRO A 9 -1.13 -6.74 12.36
C PRO A 9 -0.98 -5.99 13.68
N GLU A 10 0.03 -6.39 14.47
CA GLU A 10 0.37 -5.70 15.72
C GLU A 10 0.56 -4.19 15.49
N GLY A 11 -0.05 -3.38 16.35
CA GLY A 11 0.08 -1.93 16.30
C GLY A 11 -0.66 -1.24 15.15
N VAL A 12 -1.49 -1.98 14.41
CA VAL A 12 -2.20 -1.50 13.23
C VAL A 12 -3.71 -1.59 13.47
N ALA A 13 -4.45 -0.55 13.11
CA ALA A 13 -5.90 -0.57 13.15
C ALA A 13 -6.47 -0.99 11.78
N ARG A 14 -7.50 -1.82 11.78
CA ARG A 14 -8.23 -2.17 10.55
C ARG A 14 -9.26 -1.08 10.24
N VAL A 15 -9.41 -0.76 8.96
CA VAL A 15 -10.48 0.11 8.47
C VAL A 15 -11.35 -0.64 7.46
N ASP A 16 -12.66 -0.37 7.51
CA ASP A 16 -13.60 -0.90 6.52
C ASP A 16 -13.71 0.03 5.31
N VAL A 17 -14.56 -0.35 4.34
CA VAL A 17 -14.73 0.42 3.09
C VAL A 17 -15.24 1.83 3.36
N ALA A 18 -16.23 1.99 4.24
CA ALA A 18 -16.81 3.31 4.57
C ALA A 18 -15.78 4.21 5.27
N GLN A 19 -15.04 3.64 6.21
CA GLN A 19 -13.96 4.34 6.91
C GLN A 19 -12.84 4.75 5.92
N ALA A 20 -12.45 3.86 5.01
CA ALA A 20 -11.44 4.16 4.00
C ALA A 20 -11.89 5.34 3.12
N ARG A 21 -13.16 5.37 2.72
CA ARG A 21 -13.68 6.50 1.92
C ARG A 21 -13.63 7.82 2.68
N ALA A 22 -14.05 7.82 3.93
CA ALA A 22 -14.00 9.01 4.78
C ALA A 22 -12.56 9.51 4.98
N LEU A 23 -11.63 8.60 5.22
CA LEU A 23 -10.20 8.90 5.36
C LEU A 23 -9.62 9.46 4.06
N TRP A 24 -10.01 8.89 2.92
CA TRP A 24 -9.59 9.39 1.61
C TRP A 24 -10.05 10.83 1.38
N ARG A 25 -11.31 11.14 1.71
CA ARG A 25 -11.84 12.50 1.62
C ARG A 25 -11.14 13.47 2.57
N ALA A 26 -10.72 13.00 3.73
CA ALA A 26 -9.99 13.78 4.71
C ALA A 26 -8.49 13.96 4.38
N GLY A 27 -8.02 13.33 3.30
CA GLY A 27 -6.64 13.50 2.83
C GLY A 27 -5.63 12.54 3.46
N ALA A 28 -6.05 11.40 4.00
CA ALA A 28 -5.15 10.37 4.47
C ALA A 28 -4.20 9.90 3.35
N ILE A 29 -3.04 9.41 3.71
CA ILE A 29 -2.03 8.89 2.79
C ILE A 29 -2.39 7.46 2.43
N PHE A 30 -2.72 7.19 1.16
CA PHE A 30 -3.05 5.85 0.68
C PHE A 30 -1.83 5.21 0.04
N ILE A 31 -1.47 4.03 0.51
CA ILE A 31 -0.30 3.26 0.07
C ILE A 31 -0.78 1.95 -0.54
N ASP A 32 -0.62 1.84 -1.85
CA ASP A 32 -0.92 0.65 -2.62
C ASP A 32 0.32 -0.24 -2.66
N VAL A 33 0.20 -1.49 -2.24
CA VAL A 33 1.31 -2.46 -2.28
C VAL A 33 1.01 -3.64 -3.20
N ASN A 34 0.08 -3.47 -4.12
CA ASN A 34 -0.23 -4.50 -5.11
C ASN A 34 1.02 -4.95 -5.85
N PRO A 35 1.09 -6.23 -6.23
CA PRO A 35 2.21 -6.73 -7.00
C PRO A 35 2.23 -6.14 -8.41
N ALA A 36 3.39 -6.21 -9.04
CA ALA A 36 3.61 -5.86 -10.44
C ALA A 36 4.07 -7.12 -11.19
N PRO A 37 3.13 -8.00 -11.59
CA PRO A 37 3.50 -9.27 -12.23
C PRO A 37 4.35 -9.04 -13.48
N GLY A 38 5.46 -9.78 -13.60
CA GLY A 38 6.37 -9.69 -14.74
C GLY A 38 7.20 -8.42 -14.82
N ALA A 39 7.07 -7.50 -13.87
CA ALA A 39 7.86 -6.28 -13.84
C ALA A 39 9.29 -6.55 -13.37
N GLN A 40 10.19 -5.68 -13.82
CA GLN A 40 11.58 -5.69 -13.36
C GLN A 40 11.96 -4.32 -12.80
N ARG A 41 12.70 -4.32 -11.71
CA ARG A 41 13.18 -3.10 -11.08
C ARG A 41 14.68 -2.94 -11.32
N ASP A 42 15.06 -1.76 -11.80
CA ASP A 42 16.48 -1.40 -11.92
C ASP A 42 16.98 -1.00 -10.51
N ALA A 43 17.90 -1.79 -9.96
CA ALA A 43 18.44 -1.56 -8.63
C ALA A 43 19.26 -0.26 -8.54
N LYS A 44 19.78 0.24 -9.66
CA LYS A 44 20.59 1.47 -9.69
C LYS A 44 19.77 2.74 -9.50
N ASN A 45 18.59 2.81 -10.11
CA ASN A 45 17.74 4.01 -10.09
C ASN A 45 16.36 3.79 -9.51
N GLY A 46 15.99 2.55 -9.17
CA GLY A 46 14.69 2.20 -8.61
C GLY A 46 13.54 2.20 -9.61
N ARG A 47 13.81 2.37 -10.89
CA ARG A 47 12.76 2.37 -11.91
C ARG A 47 12.22 0.98 -12.16
N TRP A 48 10.90 0.91 -12.32
CA TRP A 48 10.18 -0.30 -12.68
C TRP A 48 9.87 -0.32 -14.18
N ALA A 49 10.21 -1.42 -14.82
CA ALA A 49 9.74 -1.75 -16.18
C ALA A 49 8.52 -2.66 -16.03
N LEU A 50 7.33 -2.11 -16.30
CA LEU A 50 6.08 -2.82 -16.11
C LEU A 50 5.77 -3.73 -17.30
N ALA A 51 5.27 -4.93 -17.02
CA ALA A 51 4.67 -5.82 -18.04
C ALA A 51 3.17 -5.56 -18.20
N GLU A 52 2.52 -5.06 -17.14
CA GLU A 52 1.08 -4.78 -17.10
C GLU A 52 0.83 -3.41 -16.48
N LEU A 53 -0.19 -2.71 -16.99
CA LEU A 53 -0.65 -1.47 -16.38
C LEU A 53 -1.44 -1.79 -15.11
N HIS A 54 -1.39 -0.87 -14.16
CA HIS A 54 -2.13 -0.95 -12.90
C HIS A 54 -2.93 0.31 -12.65
N SER A 55 -4.16 0.13 -12.16
CA SER A 55 -5.00 1.24 -11.70
C SER A 55 -5.25 1.09 -10.21
N SER A 56 -5.29 2.20 -9.52
CA SER A 56 -5.40 2.24 -8.06
C SER A 56 -6.44 3.25 -7.61
N ILE A 57 -6.65 3.32 -6.31
CA ILE A 57 -7.43 4.39 -5.67
C ILE A 57 -6.77 5.72 -6.05
N PRO A 58 -7.55 6.71 -6.50
CA PRO A 58 -6.98 8.01 -6.87
C PRO A 58 -6.12 8.60 -5.75
N ARG A 59 -5.00 9.19 -6.10
CA ARG A 59 -4.00 9.76 -5.19
C ARG A 59 -3.20 8.74 -4.39
N ALA A 60 -3.43 7.44 -4.57
CA ALA A 60 -2.60 6.44 -3.91
C ALA A 60 -1.17 6.43 -4.49
N HIS A 61 -0.23 6.09 -3.63
CA HIS A 61 1.17 5.90 -4.00
C HIS A 61 1.44 4.40 -4.09
N TRP A 62 1.86 3.93 -5.24
CA TRP A 62 2.08 2.51 -5.49
C TRP A 62 3.53 2.12 -5.25
N PHE A 63 3.75 1.37 -4.18
CA PHE A 63 5.03 0.74 -3.87
C PHE A 63 4.94 -0.74 -4.24
N ALA A 64 5.15 -1.01 -5.52
CA ALA A 64 5.00 -2.35 -6.09
C ALA A 64 5.84 -3.38 -5.34
N GLU A 65 5.29 -4.57 -5.12
CA GLU A 65 5.97 -5.71 -4.51
C GLU A 65 6.35 -5.54 -3.04
N SER A 66 6.02 -4.41 -2.41
CA SER A 66 6.51 -4.08 -1.06
C SER A 66 5.82 -4.83 0.07
N GLY A 67 4.79 -5.60 -0.23
CA GLY A 67 4.08 -6.42 0.76
C GLY A 67 4.45 -7.90 0.74
N ARG A 68 5.37 -8.32 -0.09
CA ARG A 68 5.78 -9.73 -0.10
C ARG A 68 6.42 -10.14 1.22
N GLY A 69 6.21 -11.39 1.62
CA GLY A 69 6.79 -11.92 2.86
C GLY A 69 8.32 -11.88 2.84
N ALA A 70 8.90 -12.25 1.71
CA ALA A 70 10.34 -12.12 1.47
C ALA A 70 10.56 -11.09 0.37
N ILE A 71 11.23 -10.00 0.68
CA ILE A 71 11.54 -8.95 -0.28
C ILE A 71 13.04 -8.61 -0.25
N GLN A 72 13.54 -8.09 -1.35
CA GLN A 72 14.91 -7.62 -1.42
C GLN A 72 15.12 -6.39 -0.54
N ARG A 73 16.30 -6.24 0.04
CA ARG A 73 16.61 -5.16 0.98
C ARG A 73 16.46 -3.77 0.37
N ASP A 74 16.82 -3.61 -0.90
CA ASP A 74 16.69 -2.33 -1.60
C ASP A 74 15.23 -1.96 -1.84
N VAL A 75 14.37 -2.93 -2.13
CA VAL A 75 12.92 -2.71 -2.26
C VAL A 75 12.32 -2.32 -0.91
N GLU A 76 12.66 -3.03 0.15
CA GLU A 76 12.19 -2.71 1.50
C GLU A 76 12.63 -1.32 1.93
N ARG A 77 13.90 -0.99 1.71
CA ARG A 77 14.43 0.34 2.04
C ARG A 77 13.71 1.44 1.27
N ALA A 78 13.53 1.27 -0.03
CA ALA A 78 12.82 2.23 -0.87
C ALA A 78 11.38 2.43 -0.38
N PHE A 79 10.73 1.35 0.03
CA PHE A 79 9.38 1.39 0.59
C PHE A 79 9.32 2.22 1.88
N VAL A 80 10.12 1.85 2.86
CA VAL A 80 10.12 2.55 4.17
C VAL A 80 10.54 4.01 4.02
N VAL A 81 11.59 4.29 3.27
CA VAL A 81 12.06 5.68 3.04
C VAL A 81 11.01 6.47 2.26
N GLY A 82 10.39 5.90 1.24
CA GLY A 82 9.37 6.56 0.44
C GLY A 82 8.13 6.92 1.26
N VAL A 83 7.62 5.99 2.06
CA VAL A 83 6.47 6.25 2.92
C VAL A 83 6.82 7.29 4.00
N ARG A 84 8.02 7.20 4.57
CA ARG A 84 8.50 8.18 5.56
C ARG A 84 8.56 9.60 4.98
N ARG A 85 8.97 9.75 3.73
CA ARG A 85 8.95 11.05 3.02
C ARG A 85 7.53 11.58 2.85
N LEU A 86 6.59 10.72 2.48
CA LEU A 86 5.18 11.11 2.35
C LEU A 86 4.61 11.56 3.70
N ALA A 87 4.90 10.82 4.76
CA ALA A 87 4.46 11.17 6.11
C ALA A 87 5.04 12.52 6.56
N ALA A 88 6.28 12.81 6.22
CA ALA A 88 6.91 14.10 6.54
C ALA A 88 6.28 15.27 5.78
N ARG A 89 5.85 15.05 4.53
CA ARG A 89 5.15 16.08 3.72
C ARG A 89 3.72 16.31 4.18
N HIS A 90 3.11 15.30 4.78
CA HIS A 90 1.70 15.33 5.22
C HIS A 90 1.62 14.94 6.69
N PRO A 91 2.14 15.77 7.61
CA PRO A 91 2.20 15.43 9.02
C PRO A 91 0.81 15.22 9.62
N ASN A 92 0.74 14.32 10.60
CA ASN A 92 -0.49 13.98 11.33
C ASN A 92 -1.61 13.36 10.48
N ARG A 93 -1.29 12.83 9.30
CA ARG A 93 -2.27 12.10 8.47
C ARG A 93 -2.10 10.60 8.65
N PRO A 94 -3.20 9.85 8.78
CA PRO A 94 -3.13 8.38 8.81
C PRO A 94 -2.54 7.83 7.52
N ILE A 95 -1.85 6.71 7.64
CA ILE A 95 -1.28 5.97 6.52
C ILE A 95 -2.12 4.72 6.31
N ILE A 96 -2.81 4.64 5.18
CA ILE A 96 -3.74 3.55 4.85
C ILE A 96 -3.07 2.61 3.87
N VAL A 97 -2.79 1.40 4.29
CA VAL A 97 -2.09 0.39 3.48
C VAL A 97 -3.11 -0.60 2.92
N PHE A 98 -3.03 -0.86 1.64
CA PHE A 98 -3.97 -1.77 0.97
C PHE A 98 -3.32 -2.50 -0.21
N CYS A 99 -3.95 -3.60 -0.61
CA CYS A 99 -3.73 -4.27 -1.89
C CYS A 99 -5.10 -4.70 -2.44
N GLN A 100 -5.32 -5.95 -2.69
CA GLN A 100 -6.64 -6.48 -3.05
C GLN A 100 -7.28 -7.13 -1.82
N ALA A 101 -8.53 -7.56 -1.92
CA ALA A 101 -9.16 -8.34 -0.87
C ALA A 101 -8.43 -9.68 -0.71
N ASP A 102 -8.44 -10.23 0.51
CA ASP A 102 -7.82 -11.52 0.83
C ASP A 102 -6.35 -11.60 0.37
N CYS A 103 -5.60 -10.57 0.66
CA CYS A 103 -4.23 -10.41 0.20
C CYS A 103 -3.29 -10.14 1.37
N TRP A 104 -2.32 -11.03 1.59
CA TRP A 104 -1.35 -10.93 2.66
C TRP A 104 -0.35 -9.78 2.48
N MET A 105 -0.21 -9.26 1.26
CA MET A 105 0.78 -8.22 0.99
C MET A 105 0.54 -6.95 1.79
N SER A 106 -0.70 -6.47 1.85
CA SER A 106 -1.01 -5.27 2.65
C SER A 106 -0.87 -5.49 4.15
N TRP A 107 -1.19 -6.70 4.63
CA TRP A 107 -0.96 -7.08 6.01
C TRP A 107 0.54 -7.02 6.37
N ASN A 108 1.38 -7.66 5.53
CA ASN A 108 2.84 -7.66 5.69
C ASN A 108 3.41 -6.24 5.63
N ALA A 109 2.97 -5.45 4.66
CA ALA A 109 3.44 -4.08 4.46
C ALA A 109 3.09 -3.18 5.65
N ALA A 110 1.85 -3.28 6.15
CA ALA A 110 1.42 -2.51 7.31
C ALA A 110 2.27 -2.84 8.55
N LEU A 111 2.50 -4.12 8.82
CA LEU A 111 3.37 -4.54 9.90
C LEU A 111 4.80 -4.04 9.74
N ARG A 112 5.32 -4.08 8.53
CA ARG A 112 6.67 -3.61 8.18
C ARG A 112 6.83 -2.12 8.48
N LEU A 113 5.84 -1.31 8.10
CA LEU A 113 5.85 0.13 8.38
C LEU A 113 5.74 0.42 9.88
N HIS A 114 4.87 -0.30 10.58
CA HIS A 114 4.73 -0.15 12.04
C HIS A 114 6.06 -0.46 12.74
N ARG A 115 6.70 -1.58 12.39
CA ARG A 115 7.99 -1.98 12.97
C ARG A 115 9.14 -1.01 12.62
N ALA A 116 9.03 -0.31 11.51
CA ALA A 116 9.96 0.75 11.14
C ALA A 116 9.74 2.06 11.91
N GLY A 117 8.75 2.13 12.79
CA GLY A 117 8.46 3.28 13.65
C GLY A 117 7.56 4.34 13.03
N LEU A 118 6.91 4.05 11.90
CA LEU A 118 5.96 5.00 11.32
C LEU A 118 4.66 5.03 12.13
N PRO A 119 4.12 6.21 12.44
CA PRO A 119 2.93 6.34 13.27
C PRO A 119 1.65 6.15 12.46
N ASP A 120 0.56 5.76 13.16
CA ASP A 120 -0.80 5.74 12.66
C ASP A 120 -0.96 4.95 11.35
N ILE A 121 -0.44 3.73 11.36
CA ILE A 121 -0.61 2.78 10.26
C ILE A 121 -1.97 2.10 10.39
N ARG A 122 -2.75 2.11 9.32
CA ARG A 122 -4.05 1.45 9.25
C ARG A 122 -4.10 0.52 8.04
N TRP A 123 -4.80 -0.57 8.21
CA TRP A 123 -4.92 -1.61 7.19
C TRP A 123 -6.32 -1.63 6.61
N PHE A 124 -6.43 -1.38 5.30
CA PHE A 124 -7.65 -1.51 4.54
C PHE A 124 -7.69 -2.88 3.88
N ALA A 125 -8.24 -3.86 4.62
CA ALA A 125 -8.19 -5.27 4.22
C ALA A 125 -9.02 -5.59 2.98
N ASP A 126 -10.16 -4.93 2.78
CA ASP A 126 -10.99 -5.13 1.58
C ASP A 126 -10.32 -4.55 0.32
N GLY A 127 -9.41 -3.62 0.51
CA GLY A 127 -8.52 -3.12 -0.52
C GLY A 127 -9.19 -2.59 -1.78
N LEU A 128 -8.49 -2.75 -2.88
CA LEU A 128 -8.94 -2.24 -4.17
C LEU A 128 -10.26 -2.89 -4.61
N ASP A 129 -10.46 -4.17 -4.33
CA ASP A 129 -11.72 -4.86 -4.64
C ASP A 129 -12.91 -4.22 -3.89
N GLY A 130 -12.76 -3.97 -2.59
CA GLY A 130 -13.80 -3.33 -1.80
C GLY A 130 -14.11 -1.91 -2.26
N TRP A 131 -13.09 -1.15 -2.63
CA TRP A 131 -13.24 0.18 -3.20
C TRP A 131 -14.05 0.16 -4.50
N LYS A 132 -13.72 -0.73 -5.42
CA LYS A 132 -14.42 -0.89 -6.70
C LYS A 132 -15.83 -1.42 -6.52
N ASP A 133 -16.03 -2.39 -5.64
CA ASP A 133 -17.35 -2.97 -5.36
C ASP A 133 -18.32 -1.93 -4.77
N ALA A 134 -17.81 -0.93 -4.07
CA ALA A 134 -18.60 0.20 -3.59
C ALA A 134 -18.97 1.20 -4.70
N GLY A 135 -18.48 0.99 -5.92
CA GLY A 135 -18.79 1.83 -7.08
C GLY A 135 -17.88 3.03 -7.25
N TRP A 136 -16.74 3.09 -6.53
CA TRP A 136 -15.82 4.22 -6.64
C TRP A 136 -14.76 3.98 -7.70
N GLY A 137 -14.38 5.07 -8.39
CA GLY A 137 -13.46 5.01 -9.52
C GLY A 137 -12.02 4.77 -9.13
N VAL A 138 -11.26 4.25 -10.09
CA VAL A 138 -9.80 4.05 -9.99
C VAL A 138 -9.12 4.81 -11.11
N LYS A 139 -7.82 5.06 -10.95
CA LYS A 139 -7.01 5.75 -11.95
C LYS A 139 -5.71 5.00 -12.22
N PRO A 140 -5.16 5.07 -13.44
CA PRO A 140 -3.83 4.55 -13.70
C PRO A 140 -2.81 5.16 -12.76
N VAL A 141 -1.85 4.34 -12.33
CA VAL A 141 -0.80 4.74 -11.41
C VAL A 141 0.53 4.16 -11.88
N VAL A 142 1.61 4.92 -11.65
CA VAL A 142 2.97 4.45 -11.88
C VAL A 142 3.61 4.08 -10.55
N PRO A 143 4.51 3.08 -10.53
CA PRO A 143 5.14 2.70 -9.27
C PRO A 143 6.14 3.76 -8.79
N GLU A 144 6.19 3.93 -7.49
CA GLU A 144 7.22 4.71 -6.83
C GLU A 144 8.59 4.00 -6.98
N ARG A 145 9.65 4.77 -6.96
CA ARG A 145 11.01 4.26 -7.11
C ARG A 145 11.62 3.78 -5.80
#